data_50cdf1a69ff71ed86d3d164f6c1ec3ea
#
_entry.id   50cdf1a69ff71ed86d3d164f6c1ec3ea
#
_cell.length_a   1.000
_cell.length_b   1.000
_cell.length_c   1.000
_cell.angle_alpha   90.00
_cell.angle_beta   90.00
_cell.angle_gamma   90.00
#
_symmetry.space_group_name_H-M   'P 1'
#
loop_
_entity.id
_entity.type
_entity.pdbx_description
1 polymer ?
#
loop_
_entity_poly.entity_id
_entity_poly.type
_entity_poly.pdbx_seq_one_letter_code
_entity_poly.pdbx_strand_id
1 'polypeptide(L)'
;MSCSSKHKIAVQGVLGCMILLLGFWHIRYSYANKLNNKACTMADSEKAMRTIEKAIKLNPMNPVYYANMGLLYAATDTAINLRNYMALSKVSSEALDKSLAYFHLANNMAPKNRLFSLNLGLLYALNGKYLKAKSFFEKAVENSDEEENVLLWALFCESHKQFVEAKRAFVKALIIAPYLLETDIYAKLTWVRYKQINISLKIRNIAIKVLNL
;
A
#
# COMPACT_ATOMS: atom_id res chain seq x y z
N MET A 1 40.06 47.98 3.65
CA MET A 1 38.93 47.02 3.85
C MET A 1 39.45 45.82 4.58
N SER A 2 39.01 45.61 5.81
CA SER A 2 39.50 44.57 6.67
C SER A 2 39.13 43.14 6.17
N CYS A 3 39.94 42.15 6.41
CA CYS A 3 39.75 40.74 6.05
C CYS A 3 38.36 40.22 6.54
N SER A 4 37.81 40.77 7.61
CA SER A 4 36.50 40.50 8.17
C SER A 4 35.34 40.86 7.26
N SER A 5 35.42 41.92 6.45
CA SER A 5 34.35 42.35 5.55
C SER A 5 34.21 41.43 4.35
N LYS A 6 35.33 40.98 3.78
CA LYS A 6 35.31 40.02 2.65
C LYS A 6 34.72 38.66 3.06
N HIS A 7 35.02 38.18 4.26
CA HIS A 7 34.43 36.94 4.79
C HIS A 7 32.90 37.03 4.98
N LYS A 8 32.39 38.14 5.48
CA LYS A 8 30.93 38.34 5.64
C LYS A 8 30.19 38.31 4.29
N ILE A 9 30.76 38.98 3.28
CA ILE A 9 30.16 39.00 1.93
C ILE A 9 30.17 37.60 1.30
N ALA A 10 31.26 36.86 1.44
CA ALA A 10 31.34 35.49 0.92
C ALA A 10 30.31 34.56 1.61
N VAL A 11 30.16 34.63 2.94
CA VAL A 11 29.17 33.84 3.68
C VAL A 11 27.73 34.20 3.26
N GLN A 12 27.42 35.48 3.09
CA GLN A 12 26.10 35.92 2.61
C GLN A 12 25.81 35.43 1.18
N GLY A 13 26.82 35.43 0.30
CA GLY A 13 26.67 34.90 -1.05
C GLY A 13 26.39 33.40 -1.07
N VAL A 14 27.11 32.62 -0.26
CA VAL A 14 26.87 31.17 -0.12
C VAL A 14 25.47 30.89 0.44
N LEU A 15 25.07 31.63 1.47
CA LEU A 15 23.73 31.49 2.07
C LEU A 15 22.61 31.81 1.05
N GLY A 16 22.79 32.87 0.28
CA GLY A 16 21.86 33.24 -0.82
C GLY A 16 21.74 32.14 -1.87
N CYS A 17 22.86 31.59 -2.33
CA CYS A 17 22.85 30.43 -3.25
C CYS A 17 22.14 29.20 -2.66
N MET A 18 22.40 28.89 -1.41
CA MET A 18 21.70 27.76 -0.74
C MET A 18 20.17 27.98 -0.67
N ILE A 19 19.72 29.18 -0.35
CA ILE A 19 18.29 29.49 -0.31
C ILE A 19 17.66 29.35 -1.68
N LEU A 20 18.30 29.83 -2.74
CA LEU A 20 17.83 29.69 -4.12
C LEU A 20 17.77 28.22 -4.55
N LEU A 21 18.76 27.42 -4.22
CA LEU A 21 18.79 25.99 -4.51
C LEU A 21 17.67 25.26 -3.76
N LEU A 22 17.46 25.53 -2.49
CA LEU A 22 16.37 24.94 -1.69
C LEU A 22 15.01 25.34 -2.24
N GLY A 23 14.83 26.62 -2.63
CA GLY A 23 13.61 27.11 -3.28
C GLY A 23 13.33 26.39 -4.60
N PHE A 24 14.34 26.22 -5.45
CA PHE A 24 14.22 25.47 -6.70
C PHE A 24 13.85 24.00 -6.46
N TRP A 25 14.49 23.35 -5.48
CA TRP A 25 14.17 21.98 -5.08
C TRP A 25 12.74 21.86 -4.59
N HIS A 26 12.27 22.80 -3.77
CA HIS A 26 10.90 22.80 -3.24
C HIS A 26 9.86 22.95 -4.36
N ILE A 27 10.08 23.85 -5.31
CA ILE A 27 9.20 24.04 -6.48
C ILE A 27 9.16 22.76 -7.31
N ARG A 28 10.31 22.17 -7.60
CA ARG A 28 10.44 20.93 -8.37
C ARG A 28 9.69 19.77 -7.70
N TYR A 29 9.87 19.61 -6.39
CA TYR A 29 9.18 18.60 -5.58
C TYR A 29 7.66 18.81 -5.59
N SER A 30 7.20 20.02 -5.35
CA SER A 30 5.79 20.37 -5.33
C SER A 30 5.13 20.11 -6.68
N TYR A 31 5.81 20.44 -7.77
CA TYR A 31 5.31 20.19 -9.12
C TYR A 31 5.24 18.71 -9.46
N ALA A 32 6.23 17.91 -9.05
CA ALA A 32 6.21 16.46 -9.19
C ALA A 32 5.02 15.82 -8.46
N ASN A 33 4.74 16.26 -7.22
CA ASN A 33 3.57 15.80 -6.48
C ASN A 33 2.25 16.16 -7.17
N LYS A 34 2.12 17.38 -7.73
CA LYS A 34 0.94 17.76 -8.50
C LYS A 34 0.73 16.89 -9.74
N LEU A 35 1.80 16.54 -10.44
CA LEU A 35 1.73 15.63 -11.59
C LEU A 35 1.27 14.22 -11.16
N ASN A 36 1.84 13.68 -10.09
CA ASN A 36 1.44 12.39 -9.57
C ASN A 36 -0.05 12.38 -9.17
N ASN A 37 -0.50 13.37 -8.39
CA ASN A 37 -1.90 13.44 -7.96
C ASN A 37 -2.85 13.61 -9.16
N LYS A 38 -2.47 14.40 -10.16
CA LYS A 38 -3.22 14.52 -11.39
C LYS A 38 -3.33 13.19 -12.13
N ALA A 39 -2.24 12.44 -12.23
CA ALA A 39 -2.23 11.13 -12.88
C ALA A 39 -3.19 10.14 -12.21
N CYS A 40 -3.25 10.12 -10.87
CA CYS A 40 -4.15 9.24 -10.12
C CYS A 40 -5.65 9.53 -10.36
N THR A 41 -6.01 10.68 -10.92
CA THR A 41 -7.40 11.05 -11.25
C THR A 41 -7.73 10.94 -12.74
N MET A 42 -6.77 10.52 -13.58
CA MET A 42 -6.98 10.36 -15.02
C MET A 42 -7.67 9.03 -15.33
N ALA A 43 -8.70 9.09 -16.17
CA ALA A 43 -9.36 7.88 -16.70
C ALA A 43 -8.51 7.17 -17.76
N ASP A 44 -7.66 7.89 -18.48
CA ASP A 44 -6.74 7.37 -19.49
C ASP A 44 -5.45 6.87 -18.83
N SER A 45 -5.30 5.56 -18.72
CA SER A 45 -4.16 4.91 -18.08
C SER A 45 -2.83 5.24 -18.76
N GLU A 46 -2.77 5.30 -20.09
CA GLU A 46 -1.53 5.61 -20.81
C GLU A 46 -1.07 7.04 -20.53
N LYS A 47 -2.01 7.98 -20.54
CA LYS A 47 -1.74 9.38 -20.20
C LYS A 47 -1.35 9.55 -18.74
N ALA A 48 -1.96 8.77 -17.84
CA ALA A 48 -1.59 8.72 -16.43
C ALA A 48 -0.15 8.23 -16.26
N MET A 49 0.23 7.11 -16.88
CA MET A 49 1.60 6.57 -16.86
C MET A 49 2.63 7.60 -17.33
N ARG A 50 2.42 8.23 -18.49
CA ARG A 50 3.30 9.29 -19.01
C ARG A 50 3.42 10.49 -18.05
N THR A 51 2.35 10.76 -17.30
CA THR A 51 2.34 11.87 -16.32
C THR A 51 3.14 11.50 -15.07
N ILE A 52 3.02 10.25 -14.58
CA ILE A 52 3.85 9.75 -13.47
C ILE A 52 5.32 9.67 -13.85
N GLU A 53 5.66 9.25 -15.08
CA GLU A 53 7.04 9.26 -15.56
C GLU A 53 7.67 10.66 -15.48
N LYS A 54 6.92 11.72 -15.82
CA LYS A 54 7.38 13.10 -15.63
C LYS A 54 7.59 13.42 -14.15
N ALA A 55 6.71 12.95 -13.27
CA ALA A 55 6.88 13.13 -11.82
C ALA A 55 8.14 12.43 -11.31
N ILE A 56 8.39 11.18 -11.74
CA ILE A 56 9.60 10.42 -11.41
C ILE A 56 10.87 11.14 -11.90
N LYS A 57 10.89 11.65 -13.13
CA LYS A 57 12.03 12.43 -13.65
C LYS A 57 12.31 13.70 -12.83
N LEU A 58 11.29 14.32 -12.29
CA LEU A 58 11.43 15.51 -11.43
C LEU A 58 11.87 15.16 -10.01
N ASN A 59 11.38 14.06 -9.44
CA ASN A 59 11.72 13.61 -8.09
C ASN A 59 11.83 12.08 -8.04
N PRO A 60 12.96 11.50 -8.45
CA PRO A 60 13.14 10.05 -8.51
C PRO A 60 13.22 9.37 -7.14
N MET A 61 13.32 10.14 -6.04
CA MET A 61 13.47 9.59 -4.69
C MET A 61 12.14 9.40 -3.96
N ASN A 62 10.99 9.64 -4.63
CA ASN A 62 9.69 9.44 -4.00
C ASN A 62 9.11 8.05 -4.34
N PRO A 63 9.04 7.13 -3.37
CA PRO A 63 8.58 5.76 -3.59
C PRO A 63 7.11 5.68 -4.03
N VAL A 64 6.29 6.68 -3.66
CA VAL A 64 4.86 6.70 -4.01
C VAL A 64 4.64 6.77 -5.51
N TYR A 65 5.51 7.44 -6.27
CA TYR A 65 5.34 7.51 -7.72
C TYR A 65 5.56 6.15 -8.39
N TYR A 66 6.52 5.38 -7.89
CA TYR A 66 6.75 4.00 -8.36
C TYR A 66 5.58 3.09 -7.96
N ALA A 67 5.07 3.20 -6.74
CA ALA A 67 3.89 2.45 -6.32
C ALA A 67 2.67 2.76 -7.20
N ASN A 68 2.40 4.04 -7.49
CA ASN A 68 1.31 4.44 -8.37
C ASN A 68 1.51 3.95 -9.82
N MET A 69 2.76 3.93 -10.32
CA MET A 69 3.06 3.31 -11.61
C MET A 69 2.74 1.79 -11.58
N GLY A 70 3.13 1.11 -10.50
CA GLY A 70 2.80 -0.29 -10.28
C GLY A 70 1.29 -0.54 -10.26
N LEU A 71 0.52 0.33 -9.58
CA LEU A 71 -0.95 0.26 -9.59
C LEU A 71 -1.53 0.43 -10.99
N LEU A 72 -1.01 1.37 -11.79
CA LEU A 72 -1.49 1.58 -13.16
C LEU A 72 -1.24 0.36 -14.04
N TYR A 73 -0.11 -0.33 -13.90
CA TYR A 73 0.14 -1.58 -14.63
C TYR A 73 -0.78 -2.71 -14.16
N ALA A 74 -1.03 -2.84 -12.85
CA ALA A 74 -1.97 -3.83 -12.33
C ALA A 74 -3.43 -3.48 -12.65
N ALA A 75 -3.73 -2.19 -12.70
CA ALA A 75 -5.06 -1.61 -12.82
C ALA A 75 -5.40 -1.18 -14.24
N THR A 76 -4.72 -1.70 -15.28
CA THR A 76 -5.18 -1.48 -16.65
C THR A 76 -6.66 -1.85 -16.82
N ASP A 77 -7.28 -2.45 -15.80
CA ASP A 77 -8.72 -2.66 -15.73
C ASP A 77 -9.38 -2.32 -14.36
N THR A 78 -8.68 -2.28 -13.21
CA THR A 78 -9.33 -1.98 -11.90
C THR A 78 -8.32 -1.69 -10.78
N ALA A 79 -8.61 -0.71 -9.92
CA ALA A 79 -7.83 -0.48 -8.69
C ALA A 79 -7.84 -1.72 -7.77
N ILE A 80 -6.67 -2.13 -7.29
CA ILE A 80 -6.55 -3.27 -6.36
C ILE A 80 -7.09 -2.82 -5.00
N ASN A 81 -8.30 -3.21 -4.68
CA ASN A 81 -8.92 -3.05 -3.37
C ASN A 81 -9.54 -4.37 -2.92
N LEU A 82 -9.99 -4.42 -1.68
CA LEU A 82 -10.63 -5.61 -1.12
C LEU A 82 -11.79 -6.14 -1.98
N ARG A 83 -12.59 -5.25 -2.60
CA ARG A 83 -13.72 -5.62 -3.46
C ARG A 83 -13.27 -6.28 -4.75
N ASN A 84 -12.14 -5.84 -5.30
CA ASN A 84 -11.63 -6.29 -6.60
C ASN A 84 -10.67 -7.48 -6.48
N TYR A 85 -10.07 -7.73 -5.30
CA TYR A 85 -9.14 -8.85 -5.10
C TYR A 85 -9.75 -10.19 -5.55
N MET A 86 -11.03 -10.40 -5.29
CA MET A 86 -11.75 -11.63 -5.71
C MET A 86 -12.03 -11.66 -7.23
N ALA A 87 -11.95 -10.51 -7.92
CA ALA A 87 -12.24 -10.38 -9.35
C ALA A 87 -10.98 -10.29 -10.23
N LEU A 88 -9.78 -10.12 -9.66
CA LEU A 88 -8.51 -9.85 -10.34
C LEU A 88 -7.91 -11.03 -11.12
N SER A 89 -8.68 -12.02 -11.51
CA SER A 89 -8.19 -13.21 -12.23
C SER A 89 -7.72 -12.97 -13.68
N LYS A 90 -7.62 -11.71 -14.15
CA LYS A 90 -7.38 -11.38 -15.56
C LYS A 90 -6.27 -10.37 -15.86
N VAL A 91 -5.36 -10.10 -14.93
CA VAL A 91 -4.20 -9.26 -15.26
C VAL A 91 -3.25 -10.05 -16.15
N SER A 92 -2.80 -9.47 -17.27
CA SER A 92 -1.83 -10.14 -18.16
C SER A 92 -0.51 -10.38 -17.41
N SER A 93 0.19 -11.46 -17.74
CA SER A 93 1.49 -11.79 -17.12
C SER A 93 2.49 -10.64 -17.26
N GLU A 94 2.54 -9.99 -18.42
CA GLU A 94 3.43 -8.84 -18.66
C GLU A 94 3.09 -7.64 -17.75
N ALA A 95 1.82 -7.30 -17.63
CA ALA A 95 1.37 -6.20 -16.76
C ALA A 95 1.67 -6.51 -15.29
N LEU A 96 1.48 -7.77 -14.88
CA LEU A 96 1.78 -8.23 -13.52
C LEU A 96 3.28 -8.13 -13.21
N ASP A 97 4.15 -8.54 -14.14
CA ASP A 97 5.61 -8.47 -13.95
C ASP A 97 6.09 -7.00 -13.87
N LYS A 98 5.55 -6.12 -14.70
CA LYS A 98 5.83 -4.67 -14.62
C LYS A 98 5.35 -4.08 -13.29
N SER A 99 4.15 -4.42 -12.87
CA SER A 99 3.61 -3.98 -11.58
C SER A 99 4.50 -4.43 -10.41
N LEU A 100 4.89 -5.71 -10.38
CA LEU A 100 5.81 -6.25 -9.39
C LEU A 100 7.15 -5.50 -9.37
N ALA A 101 7.74 -5.21 -10.53
CA ALA A 101 9.00 -4.49 -10.63
C ALA A 101 8.90 -3.09 -10.00
N TYR A 102 7.85 -2.34 -10.30
CA TYR A 102 7.63 -1.01 -9.74
C TYR A 102 7.34 -1.03 -8.23
N PHE A 103 6.55 -1.99 -7.75
CA PHE A 103 6.33 -2.14 -6.30
C PHE A 103 7.58 -2.58 -5.55
N HIS A 104 8.45 -3.38 -6.15
CA HIS A 104 9.76 -3.69 -5.57
C HIS A 104 10.64 -2.45 -5.44
N LEU A 105 10.69 -1.59 -6.46
CA LEU A 105 11.39 -0.31 -6.37
C LEU A 105 10.84 0.54 -5.23
N ALA A 106 9.52 0.70 -5.14
CA ALA A 106 8.88 1.45 -4.06
C ALA A 106 9.20 0.87 -2.67
N ASN A 107 9.10 -0.46 -2.53
CA ASN A 107 9.35 -1.14 -1.26
C ASN A 107 10.84 -1.08 -0.85
N ASN A 108 11.78 -1.14 -1.79
CA ASN A 108 13.21 -1.00 -1.50
C ASN A 108 13.55 0.41 -1.00
N MET A 109 12.86 1.43 -1.51
CA MET A 109 13.03 2.83 -1.08
C MET A 109 12.36 3.11 0.27
N ALA A 110 11.27 2.42 0.60
CA ALA A 110 10.53 2.58 1.85
C ALA A 110 10.07 1.22 2.42
N PRO A 111 11.00 0.39 2.94
CA PRO A 111 10.72 -1.00 3.32
C PRO A 111 9.78 -1.14 4.53
N LYS A 112 9.56 -0.06 5.28
CA LYS A 112 8.61 -0.01 6.40
C LYS A 112 7.19 0.38 5.98
N ASN A 113 6.98 0.72 4.70
CA ASN A 113 5.65 1.07 4.21
C ASN A 113 4.82 -0.20 4.01
N ARG A 114 3.85 -0.42 4.88
CA ARG A 114 2.99 -1.60 4.90
C ARG A 114 2.16 -1.75 3.62
N LEU A 115 1.71 -0.64 3.03
CA LEU A 115 0.92 -0.66 1.80
C LEU A 115 1.72 -1.23 0.61
N PHE A 116 3.03 -0.98 0.54
CA PHE A 116 3.87 -1.55 -0.52
C PHE A 116 4.03 -3.05 -0.33
N SER A 117 4.24 -3.50 0.90
CA SER A 117 4.26 -4.94 1.22
C SER A 117 2.92 -5.60 0.94
N LEU A 118 1.80 -4.97 1.31
CA LEU A 118 0.46 -5.49 1.03
C LEU A 118 0.25 -5.69 -0.47
N ASN A 119 0.55 -4.67 -1.29
CA ASN A 119 0.40 -4.76 -2.74
C ASN A 119 1.32 -5.83 -3.35
N LEU A 120 2.55 -5.97 -2.87
CA LEU A 120 3.42 -7.08 -3.28
C LEU A 120 2.83 -8.45 -2.91
N GLY A 121 2.24 -8.57 -1.73
CA GLY A 121 1.52 -9.77 -1.31
C GLY A 121 0.39 -10.13 -2.27
N LEU A 122 -0.46 -9.15 -2.60
CA LEU A 122 -1.57 -9.30 -3.55
C LEU A 122 -1.08 -9.70 -4.96
N LEU A 123 -0.07 -9.01 -5.48
CA LEU A 123 0.49 -9.28 -6.81
C LEU A 123 1.13 -10.68 -6.89
N TYR A 124 1.85 -11.10 -5.84
CA TYR A 124 2.39 -12.46 -5.78
C TYR A 124 1.32 -13.52 -5.64
N ALA A 125 0.23 -13.23 -4.93
CA ALA A 125 -0.94 -14.11 -4.85
C ALA A 125 -1.58 -14.31 -6.23
N LEU A 126 -1.77 -13.22 -6.99
CA LEU A 126 -2.25 -13.27 -8.38
C LEU A 126 -1.32 -14.06 -9.31
N ASN A 127 0.00 -13.99 -9.07
CA ASN A 127 1.01 -14.74 -9.81
C ASN A 127 1.14 -16.21 -9.34
N GLY A 128 0.28 -16.68 -8.42
CA GLY A 128 0.35 -18.04 -7.88
C GLY A 128 1.59 -18.34 -7.03
N LYS A 129 2.40 -17.32 -6.69
CA LYS A 129 3.62 -17.47 -5.89
C LYS A 129 3.32 -17.38 -4.40
N TYR A 130 2.62 -18.40 -3.88
CA TYR A 130 2.10 -18.46 -2.52
C TYR A 130 3.10 -18.06 -1.43
N LEU A 131 4.30 -18.66 -1.40
CA LEU A 131 5.28 -18.41 -0.33
C LEU A 131 5.76 -16.96 -0.30
N LYS A 132 5.93 -16.34 -1.48
CA LYS A 132 6.26 -14.91 -1.57
C LYS A 132 5.10 -14.04 -1.14
N ALA A 133 3.89 -14.35 -1.59
CA ALA A 133 2.69 -13.64 -1.17
C ALA A 133 2.55 -13.67 0.35
N LYS A 134 2.66 -14.87 0.97
CA LYS A 134 2.63 -15.07 2.42
C LYS A 134 3.61 -14.16 3.15
N SER A 135 4.89 -14.17 2.74
CA SER A 135 5.94 -13.36 3.38
C SER A 135 5.65 -11.86 3.32
N PHE A 136 5.10 -11.35 2.21
CA PHE A 136 4.75 -9.95 2.08
C PHE A 136 3.49 -9.57 2.84
N PHE A 137 2.48 -10.44 2.89
CA PHE A 137 1.31 -10.22 3.74
C PHE A 137 1.67 -10.20 5.22
N GLU A 138 2.51 -11.13 5.69
CA GLU A 138 2.98 -11.16 7.07
C GLU A 138 3.65 -9.84 7.46
N LYS A 139 4.54 -9.31 6.59
CA LYS A 139 5.15 -7.98 6.80
C LYS A 139 4.11 -6.85 6.82
N ALA A 140 3.11 -6.90 5.96
CA ALA A 140 2.07 -5.87 5.89
C ALA A 140 1.20 -5.83 7.14
N VAL A 141 0.90 -7.00 7.74
CA VAL A 141 0.02 -7.11 8.92
C VAL A 141 0.77 -7.12 10.24
N GLU A 142 2.10 -7.18 10.21
CA GLU A 142 2.93 -7.06 11.39
C GLU A 142 2.73 -5.66 12.00
N ASN A 143 2.21 -5.64 13.23
CA ASN A 143 1.87 -4.39 13.94
C ASN A 143 0.89 -3.47 13.16
N SER A 144 0.03 -4.04 12.32
CA SER A 144 -1.01 -3.27 11.64
C SER A 144 -2.22 -3.07 12.54
N ASP A 145 -2.70 -1.83 12.60
CA ASP A 145 -3.97 -1.42 13.22
C ASP A 145 -5.06 -1.18 12.16
N GLU A 146 -4.78 -1.49 10.89
CA GLU A 146 -5.69 -1.35 9.77
C GLU A 146 -6.40 -2.68 9.52
N GLU A 147 -7.70 -2.74 9.78
CA GLU A 147 -8.53 -3.94 9.64
C GLU A 147 -8.53 -4.47 8.20
N GLU A 148 -8.50 -3.60 7.20
CA GLU A 148 -8.54 -3.98 5.79
C GLU A 148 -7.32 -4.83 5.41
N ASN A 149 -6.13 -4.47 5.87
CA ASN A 149 -4.89 -5.21 5.61
C ASN A 149 -4.95 -6.61 6.24
N VAL A 150 -5.47 -6.68 7.46
CA VAL A 150 -5.59 -7.93 8.21
C VAL A 150 -6.66 -8.83 7.59
N LEU A 151 -7.77 -8.23 7.10
CA LEU A 151 -8.81 -8.95 6.37
C LEU A 151 -8.31 -9.53 5.04
N LEU A 152 -7.56 -8.77 4.28
CA LEU A 152 -6.96 -9.26 3.02
C LEU A 152 -6.06 -10.46 3.28
N TRP A 153 -5.28 -10.42 4.36
CA TRP A 153 -4.49 -11.56 4.80
C TRP A 153 -5.36 -12.76 5.20
N ALA A 154 -6.44 -12.54 5.95
CA ALA A 154 -7.37 -13.60 6.33
C ALA A 154 -8.00 -14.29 5.10
N LEU A 155 -8.46 -13.50 4.13
CA LEU A 155 -9.06 -13.99 2.88
C LEU A 155 -8.04 -14.75 2.03
N PHE A 156 -6.79 -14.27 1.97
CA PHE A 156 -5.72 -14.98 1.29
C PHE A 156 -5.43 -16.33 1.93
N CYS A 157 -5.33 -16.40 3.25
CA CYS A 157 -5.15 -17.66 3.99
C CYS A 157 -6.32 -18.62 3.76
N GLU A 158 -7.56 -18.09 3.78
CA GLU A 158 -8.77 -18.88 3.53
C GLU A 158 -8.78 -19.50 2.13
N SER A 159 -8.48 -18.71 1.11
CA SER A 159 -8.44 -19.17 -0.29
C SER A 159 -7.39 -20.26 -0.53
N HIS A 160 -6.36 -20.31 0.30
CA HIS A 160 -5.30 -21.32 0.27
C HIS A 160 -5.46 -22.41 1.32
N LYS A 161 -6.64 -22.54 1.91
CA LYS A 161 -6.99 -23.56 2.92
C LYS A 161 -6.12 -23.52 4.20
N GLN A 162 -5.50 -22.37 4.48
CA GLN A 162 -4.75 -22.11 5.72
C GLN A 162 -5.70 -21.62 6.82
N PHE A 163 -6.61 -22.50 7.26
CA PHE A 163 -7.73 -22.11 8.11
C PHE A 163 -7.33 -21.63 9.51
N VAL A 164 -6.20 -22.09 10.03
CA VAL A 164 -5.71 -21.65 11.35
C VAL A 164 -5.24 -20.20 11.28
N GLU A 165 -4.44 -19.88 10.28
CA GLU A 165 -3.94 -18.53 10.02
C GLU A 165 -5.07 -17.58 9.63
N ALA A 166 -5.99 -18.02 8.76
CA ALA A 166 -7.18 -17.26 8.38
C ALA A 166 -8.01 -16.87 9.61
N LYS A 167 -8.26 -17.85 10.51
CA LYS A 167 -8.99 -17.62 11.75
C LYS A 167 -8.29 -16.59 12.65
N ARG A 168 -6.97 -16.74 12.85
CA ARG A 168 -6.19 -15.80 13.68
C ARG A 168 -6.23 -14.37 13.12
N ALA A 169 -6.02 -14.24 11.81
CA ALA A 169 -6.07 -12.95 11.14
C ALA A 169 -7.47 -12.33 11.22
N PHE A 170 -8.52 -13.12 11.00
CA PHE A 170 -9.88 -12.61 11.09
C PHE A 170 -10.25 -12.18 12.52
N VAL A 171 -9.86 -12.95 13.55
CA VAL A 171 -10.05 -12.55 14.95
C VAL A 171 -9.32 -11.23 15.24
N LYS A 172 -8.08 -11.05 14.73
CA LYS A 172 -7.36 -9.78 14.85
C LYS A 172 -8.12 -8.63 14.18
N ALA A 173 -8.65 -8.83 12.98
CA ALA A 173 -9.44 -7.83 12.28
C ALA A 173 -10.70 -7.44 13.07
N LEU A 174 -11.39 -8.41 13.68
CA LEU A 174 -12.56 -8.17 14.53
C LEU A 174 -12.25 -7.41 15.83
N ILE A 175 -11.05 -7.60 16.39
CA ILE A 175 -10.61 -6.83 17.56
C ILE A 175 -10.40 -5.36 17.16
N ILE A 176 -9.85 -5.11 15.96
CA ILE A 176 -9.63 -3.76 15.43
C ILE A 176 -10.97 -3.11 15.04
N ALA A 177 -11.83 -3.86 14.37
CA ALA A 177 -13.08 -3.38 13.78
C ALA A 177 -14.26 -4.34 14.04
N PRO A 178 -14.91 -4.28 15.20
CA PRO A 178 -16.01 -5.19 15.57
C PRO A 178 -17.22 -5.15 14.61
N TYR A 179 -17.43 -4.02 13.93
CA TYR A 179 -18.53 -3.87 12.95
C TYR A 179 -18.43 -4.83 11.77
N LEU A 180 -17.25 -5.43 11.52
CA LEU A 180 -17.06 -6.43 10.48
C LEU A 180 -17.94 -7.67 10.65
N LEU A 181 -18.44 -7.93 11.86
CA LEU A 181 -19.41 -9.01 12.13
C LEU A 181 -20.75 -8.79 11.39
N GLU A 182 -21.09 -7.55 11.10
CA GLU A 182 -22.35 -7.17 10.43
C GLU A 182 -22.21 -7.11 8.90
N THR A 183 -21.01 -7.39 8.38
CA THR A 183 -20.73 -7.29 6.94
C THR A 183 -20.82 -8.64 6.24
N ASP A 184 -21.10 -8.61 4.92
CA ASP A 184 -21.11 -9.80 4.05
C ASP A 184 -19.74 -10.50 3.96
N ILE A 185 -18.66 -9.83 4.38
CA ILE A 185 -17.30 -10.38 4.39
C ILE A 185 -17.22 -11.55 5.38
N TYR A 186 -17.88 -11.41 6.54
CA TYR A 186 -17.98 -12.46 7.53
C TYR A 186 -18.62 -13.74 6.96
N ALA A 187 -19.66 -13.60 6.16
CA ALA A 187 -20.36 -14.71 5.52
C ALA A 187 -19.53 -15.42 4.43
N LYS A 188 -18.47 -14.80 3.91
CA LYS A 188 -17.61 -15.37 2.87
C LYS A 188 -16.53 -16.29 3.41
N LEU A 189 -16.24 -16.24 4.68
CA LEU A 189 -15.26 -17.14 5.32
C LEU A 189 -15.90 -18.51 5.57
N THR A 190 -15.45 -19.54 4.87
CA THR A 190 -16.08 -20.87 4.88
C THR A 190 -16.05 -21.54 6.24
N TRP A 191 -15.00 -21.34 7.03
CA TRP A 191 -14.90 -21.88 8.38
C TRP A 191 -15.89 -21.24 9.37
N VAL A 192 -16.40 -20.06 9.08
CA VAL A 192 -17.45 -19.39 9.85
C VAL A 192 -18.80 -20.08 9.63
N ARG A 193 -19.07 -20.53 8.40
CA ARG A 193 -20.35 -21.20 8.05
C ARG A 193 -20.59 -22.48 8.86
N TYR A 194 -19.53 -23.20 9.24
CA TYR A 194 -19.63 -24.47 9.98
C TYR A 194 -19.80 -24.33 11.49
N LYS A 195 -19.58 -23.12 12.06
CA LYS A 195 -19.66 -22.92 13.53
C LYS A 195 -20.38 -21.62 13.93
N GLN A 196 -21.32 -21.19 13.11
CA GLN A 196 -21.93 -19.86 13.14
C GLN A 196 -22.47 -19.36 14.48
N ILE A 197 -22.92 -20.21 15.40
CA ILE A 197 -23.60 -19.75 16.61
C ILE A 197 -22.62 -19.55 17.78
N ASN A 198 -21.63 -20.39 17.93
CA ASN A 198 -20.74 -20.36 19.12
C ASN A 198 -19.52 -19.42 18.98
N ILE A 199 -19.09 -19.14 17.76
CA ILE A 199 -17.93 -18.26 17.53
C ILE A 199 -18.34 -16.80 17.57
N SER A 200 -19.48 -16.43 16.99
CA SER A 200 -19.99 -15.05 17.02
C SER A 200 -20.21 -14.56 18.46
N LEU A 201 -20.79 -15.38 19.32
CA LEU A 201 -20.99 -15.07 20.74
C LEU A 201 -19.67 -14.98 21.52
N LYS A 202 -18.72 -15.90 21.28
CA LYS A 202 -17.41 -15.85 21.92
C LYS A 202 -16.58 -14.66 21.48
N ILE A 203 -16.56 -14.36 20.19
CA ILE A 203 -15.80 -13.21 19.64
C ILE A 203 -16.45 -11.90 20.07
N ARG A 204 -17.78 -11.80 20.04
CA ARG A 204 -18.50 -10.63 20.55
C ARG A 204 -18.21 -10.39 22.04
N ASN A 205 -18.18 -11.45 22.84
CA ASN A 205 -17.84 -11.35 24.27
C ASN A 205 -16.37 -11.01 24.51
N ILE A 206 -15.44 -11.45 23.65
CA ILE A 206 -14.03 -11.04 23.71
C ILE A 206 -13.88 -9.58 23.27
N ALA A 207 -14.51 -9.16 22.18
CA ALA A 207 -14.49 -7.78 21.72
C ALA A 207 -15.09 -6.82 22.76
N ILE A 208 -16.22 -7.18 23.37
CA ILE A 208 -16.84 -6.42 24.45
C ILE A 208 -15.93 -6.33 25.68
N LYS A 209 -15.26 -7.44 26.07
CA LYS A 209 -14.32 -7.44 27.19
C LYS A 209 -13.04 -6.63 26.93
N VAL A 210 -12.54 -6.63 25.71
CA VAL A 210 -11.31 -5.92 25.33
C VAL A 210 -11.58 -4.42 25.13
N LEU A 211 -12.77 -4.07 24.67
CA LEU A 211 -13.15 -2.68 24.42
C LEU A 211 -13.83 -1.99 25.61
N ASN A 212 -14.04 -2.71 26.74
CA ASN A 212 -14.77 -2.19 27.90
C ASN A 212 -16.14 -1.57 27.55
N LEU A 213 -16.82 -2.11 26.55
CA LEU A 213 -18.18 -1.76 26.16
C LEU A 213 -19.23 -2.58 26.90
#